data_d5ab8b152e6ebe6b6cafd35603bc8e7c
#
_entry.id   d5ab8b152e6ebe6b6cafd35603bc8e7c
#
_cell.length_a   1.000
_cell.length_b   1.000
_cell.length_c   1.000
_cell.angle_alpha   90.00
_cell.angle_beta   90.00
_cell.angle_gamma   90.00
#
_symmetry.space_group_name_H-M   'P 1'
#
loop_
_entity.id
_entity.type
_entity.pdbx_description
1 polymer ?
#
loop_
_entity_poly.entity_id
_entity_poly.type
_entity_poly.pdbx_seq_one_letter_code
_entity_poly.pdbx_strand_id
1 'polypeptide(L)'
;MKINYPKKYSNKLNVYIDKKYSNKKILYWGASSSNSNLSINDAKTAYGNFSNSGVSKIDNKGNCNIKINMPQNYKTVEKNGKSNKTYFKHIHFVISNTNNDSWNSEIFTKLIHNNYDYNNFIKKLNSKEVIILNVLPSEMYAKVHIINTYNLPFKDIKKMSIKELNNWLYSLININYI
;
A
#
# COMPACT_ATOMS: atom_id res chain seq x y z
N MET A 1 11.56 -21.04 9.01
CA MET A 1 10.82 -20.43 7.85
C MET A 1 11.78 -20.22 6.69
N LYS A 2 11.53 -20.81 5.54
CA LYS A 2 12.36 -20.60 4.33
C LYS A 2 11.94 -19.31 3.64
N ILE A 3 12.91 -18.58 3.06
CA ILE A 3 12.64 -17.47 2.14
C ILE A 3 11.95 -18.07 0.91
N ASN A 4 10.84 -17.48 0.51
CA ASN A 4 10.03 -17.94 -0.61
C ASN A 4 9.44 -16.73 -1.34
N TYR A 5 9.17 -16.91 -2.63
CA TYR A 5 8.60 -15.87 -3.48
C TYR A 5 7.51 -16.47 -4.36
N PRO A 6 6.58 -15.65 -4.90
CA PRO A 6 5.65 -16.12 -5.92
C PRO A 6 6.41 -16.78 -7.08
N LYS A 7 5.89 -17.88 -7.62
CA LYS A 7 6.53 -18.60 -8.75
C LYS A 7 6.83 -17.69 -9.93
N LYS A 8 5.93 -16.72 -10.18
CA LYS A 8 6.12 -15.64 -11.15
C LYS A 8 5.88 -14.32 -10.42
N TYR A 9 6.73 -13.35 -10.64
CA TYR A 9 6.57 -12.00 -10.12
C TYR A 9 7.02 -10.97 -11.16
N SER A 10 6.32 -9.86 -11.22
CA SER A 10 6.62 -8.77 -12.16
C SER A 10 7.41 -7.63 -11.51
N ASN A 11 7.43 -7.56 -10.18
CA ASN A 11 7.99 -6.43 -9.47
C ASN A 11 8.90 -6.85 -8.33
N LYS A 12 9.95 -6.04 -8.13
CA LYS A 12 10.78 -6.04 -6.93
C LYS A 12 10.56 -4.71 -6.22
N LEU A 13 10.11 -4.77 -4.98
CA LEU A 13 9.86 -3.59 -4.16
C LEU A 13 10.86 -3.58 -3.01
N ASN A 14 11.53 -2.46 -2.81
CA ASN A 14 12.29 -2.23 -1.58
C ASN A 14 11.37 -1.50 -0.60
N VAL A 15 11.03 -2.16 0.50
CA VAL A 15 10.08 -1.66 1.48
C VAL A 15 10.80 -1.45 2.80
N TYR A 16 10.81 -0.21 3.29
CA TYR A 16 11.26 0.06 4.64
C TYR A 16 10.20 -0.38 5.65
N ILE A 17 10.57 -1.28 6.55
CA ILE A 17 9.71 -1.78 7.64
C ILE A 17 10.01 -1.00 8.91
N ASP A 18 11.12 -1.26 9.55
CA ASP A 18 11.70 -0.56 10.68
C ASP A 18 13.01 -1.28 11.08
N LYS A 19 14.03 -0.50 11.47
CA LYS A 19 15.32 -1.03 11.91
C LYS A 19 15.20 -1.92 13.17
N LYS A 20 14.22 -1.67 14.03
CA LYS A 20 13.97 -2.50 15.23
C LYS A 20 13.64 -3.96 14.92
N TYR A 21 13.21 -4.25 13.69
CA TYR A 21 12.93 -5.60 13.20
C TYR A 21 14.06 -6.20 12.36
N SER A 22 15.26 -5.62 12.43
CA SER A 22 16.43 -6.13 11.70
C SER A 22 16.62 -7.63 11.91
N ASN A 23 17.00 -8.33 10.83
CA ASN A 23 17.23 -9.77 10.79
C ASN A 23 15.99 -10.64 10.97
N LYS A 24 14.82 -10.09 11.27
CA LYS A 24 13.56 -10.82 11.27
C LYS A 24 13.08 -11.10 9.84
N LYS A 25 12.16 -12.04 9.71
CA LYS A 25 11.49 -12.36 8.45
C LYS A 25 10.12 -11.73 8.44
N ILE A 26 9.61 -11.46 7.24
CA ILE A 26 8.22 -11.11 7.00
C ILE A 26 7.58 -12.17 6.11
N LEU A 27 6.35 -12.54 6.40
CA LEU A 27 5.42 -13.15 5.47
C LEU A 27 4.54 -12.03 4.93
N TYR A 28 4.59 -11.79 3.64
CA TYR A 28 3.82 -10.74 2.98
C TYR A 28 2.86 -11.32 1.95
N TRP A 29 1.77 -10.59 1.70
CA TRP A 29 0.83 -10.91 0.63
C TRP A 29 0.18 -9.64 0.10
N GLY A 30 -0.28 -9.70 -1.14
CA GLY A 30 -1.01 -8.64 -1.80
C GLY A 30 -2.19 -9.21 -2.59
N ALA A 31 -3.12 -8.35 -2.97
CA ALA A 31 -4.19 -8.74 -3.87
C ALA A 31 -3.61 -9.32 -5.17
N SER A 32 -4.34 -10.23 -5.80
CA SER A 32 -3.94 -10.80 -7.07
C SER A 32 -3.71 -9.68 -8.08
N SER A 33 -2.63 -9.80 -8.87
CA SER A 33 -2.42 -8.86 -9.96
C SER A 33 -3.44 -9.16 -11.04
N SER A 34 -4.09 -8.14 -11.54
CA SER A 34 -5.01 -8.26 -12.66
C SER A 34 -4.29 -7.88 -13.94
N ASN A 35 -3.99 -8.89 -14.75
CA ASN A 35 -3.85 -8.70 -16.19
C ASN A 35 -5.21 -8.81 -16.90
N SER A 36 -6.27 -9.04 -16.14
CA SER A 36 -7.65 -9.15 -16.61
C SER A 36 -8.44 -7.98 -16.06
N ASN A 37 -9.36 -7.45 -16.88
CA ASN A 37 -10.35 -6.43 -16.49
C ASN A 37 -11.38 -6.94 -15.47
N LEU A 38 -11.05 -7.98 -14.69
CA LEU A 38 -11.93 -8.53 -13.68
C LEU A 38 -12.06 -7.55 -12.52
N SER A 39 -13.24 -7.08 -12.29
CA SER A 39 -13.57 -6.33 -11.09
C SER A 39 -13.44 -7.26 -9.88
N ILE A 40 -12.60 -6.90 -8.92
CA ILE A 40 -12.51 -7.60 -7.64
C ILE A 40 -13.41 -6.86 -6.67
N ASN A 41 -14.48 -7.50 -6.24
CA ASN A 41 -15.50 -6.85 -5.43
C ASN A 41 -15.42 -7.21 -3.94
N ASP A 42 -14.54 -8.13 -3.53
CA ASP A 42 -14.42 -8.57 -2.15
C ASP A 42 -12.98 -9.03 -1.82
N ALA A 43 -12.65 -9.04 -0.53
CA ALA A 43 -11.33 -9.42 -0.06
C ALA A 43 -10.98 -10.90 -0.37
N LYS A 44 -11.95 -11.81 -0.33
CA LYS A 44 -11.71 -13.23 -0.62
C LYS A 44 -11.26 -13.42 -2.08
N THR A 45 -11.95 -12.77 -3.00
CA THR A 45 -11.58 -12.75 -4.42
C THR A 45 -10.25 -12.03 -4.64
N ALA A 46 -10.01 -10.91 -3.91
CA ALA A 46 -8.80 -10.13 -4.03
C ALA A 46 -7.54 -10.95 -3.73
N TYR A 47 -7.55 -11.74 -2.67
CA TYR A 47 -6.39 -12.54 -2.26
C TYR A 47 -6.41 -13.96 -2.80
N GLY A 48 -7.57 -14.46 -3.20
CA GLY A 48 -7.75 -15.80 -3.77
C GLY A 48 -7.10 -16.89 -2.89
N ASN A 49 -6.19 -17.64 -3.47
CA ASN A 49 -5.41 -18.68 -2.78
C ASN A 49 -4.07 -18.17 -2.21
N PHE A 50 -3.91 -16.86 -2.05
CA PHE A 50 -2.67 -16.22 -1.61
C PHE A 50 -1.44 -16.52 -2.47
N SER A 51 -1.62 -16.80 -3.75
CA SER A 51 -0.50 -17.06 -4.68
C SER A 51 0.43 -15.85 -4.84
N ASN A 52 -0.06 -14.63 -4.57
CA ASN A 52 0.71 -13.39 -4.58
C ASN A 52 1.27 -13.08 -3.18
N SER A 53 2.00 -14.04 -2.62
CA SER A 53 2.60 -13.95 -1.29
C SER A 53 4.04 -14.48 -1.30
N GLY A 54 4.78 -14.17 -0.25
CA GLY A 54 6.14 -14.65 -0.10
C GLY A 54 6.73 -14.37 1.27
N VAL A 55 7.93 -14.87 1.49
CA VAL A 55 8.73 -14.64 2.69
C VAL A 55 10.02 -13.96 2.32
N SER A 56 10.35 -12.87 3.00
CA SER A 56 11.60 -12.15 2.81
C SER A 56 12.25 -11.80 4.16
N LYS A 57 13.51 -11.36 4.13
CA LYS A 57 14.27 -10.98 5.32
C LYS A 57 14.43 -9.46 5.37
N ILE A 58 14.31 -8.89 6.57
CA ILE A 58 14.61 -7.49 6.86
C ILE A 58 16.12 -7.36 7.06
N ASP A 59 16.74 -6.43 6.35
CA ASP A 59 18.16 -6.14 6.48
C ASP A 59 18.47 -5.35 7.76
N ASN A 60 19.77 -5.09 8.01
CA ASN A 60 20.24 -4.34 9.18
C ASN A 60 19.86 -2.85 9.16
N LYS A 61 19.38 -2.34 8.03
CA LYS A 61 18.87 -0.97 7.86
C LYS A 61 17.36 -0.87 7.98
N GLY A 62 16.67 -1.99 8.18
CA GLY A 62 15.20 -2.06 8.27
C GLY A 62 14.49 -2.19 6.93
N ASN A 63 15.21 -2.42 5.83
CA ASN A 63 14.62 -2.60 4.51
C ASN A 63 14.35 -4.07 4.22
N CYS A 64 13.38 -4.31 3.37
CA CYS A 64 13.01 -5.65 2.93
C CYS A 64 12.75 -5.65 1.42
N ASN A 65 13.42 -6.54 0.71
CA ASN A 65 13.20 -6.75 -0.72
C ASN A 65 12.07 -7.76 -0.94
N ILE A 66 10.97 -7.27 -1.47
CA ILE A 66 9.75 -8.04 -1.75
C ILE A 66 9.67 -8.32 -3.25
N LYS A 67 9.43 -9.57 -3.61
CA LYS A 67 9.15 -9.99 -5.00
C LYS A 67 7.67 -10.33 -5.09
N ILE A 68 6.92 -9.57 -5.86
CA ILE A 68 5.45 -9.66 -5.89
C ILE A 68 4.91 -9.26 -7.26
N ASN A 69 3.78 -9.81 -7.66
CA ASN A 69 3.00 -9.21 -8.73
C ASN A 69 2.33 -7.95 -8.20
N MET A 70 2.34 -6.86 -8.97
CA MET A 70 1.78 -5.59 -8.51
C MET A 70 0.32 -5.82 -8.07
N PRO A 71 0.01 -5.62 -6.78
CA PRO A 71 -1.36 -5.74 -6.32
C PRO A 71 -2.27 -4.75 -7.05
N GLN A 72 -3.51 -5.14 -7.25
CA GLN A 72 -4.51 -4.24 -7.81
C GLN A 72 -5.33 -3.57 -6.71
N ASN A 73 -5.98 -2.47 -7.07
CA ASN A 73 -7.06 -1.91 -6.25
C ASN A 73 -8.26 -2.86 -6.27
N TYR A 74 -9.02 -2.90 -5.20
CA TYR A 74 -10.29 -3.64 -5.18
C TYR A 74 -11.33 -2.91 -4.33
N LYS A 75 -12.59 -3.28 -4.52
CA LYS A 75 -13.71 -2.73 -3.77
C LYS A 75 -14.37 -3.83 -2.95
N THR A 76 -14.86 -3.47 -1.78
CA THR A 76 -15.74 -4.35 -0.99
C THR A 76 -17.07 -3.67 -0.82
N VAL A 77 -18.15 -4.47 -0.89
CA VAL A 77 -19.50 -4.02 -0.56
C VAL A 77 -19.74 -4.36 0.91
N GLU A 78 -20.09 -3.37 1.72
CA GLU A 78 -20.49 -3.64 3.11
C GLU A 78 -21.77 -4.48 3.14
N LYS A 79 -21.93 -5.28 4.21
CA LYS A 79 -23.07 -6.20 4.37
C LYS A 79 -24.45 -5.52 4.28
N ASN A 80 -24.49 -4.20 4.54
CA ASN A 80 -25.71 -3.37 4.43
C ASN A 80 -26.00 -2.87 3.00
N GLY A 81 -25.12 -3.16 2.04
CA GLY A 81 -25.24 -2.72 0.64
C GLY A 81 -25.06 -1.21 0.40
N LYS A 82 -24.80 -0.43 1.44
CA LYS A 82 -24.86 1.04 1.38
C LYS A 82 -23.51 1.73 1.13
N SER A 83 -22.38 1.05 1.28
CA SER A 83 -21.07 1.65 1.00
C SER A 83 -20.14 0.71 0.27
N ASN A 84 -19.47 1.25 -0.75
CA ASN A 84 -18.38 0.59 -1.43
C ASN A 84 -17.06 1.15 -0.89
N LYS A 85 -16.31 0.34 -0.16
CA LYS A 85 -14.98 0.72 0.29
C LYS A 85 -13.94 0.34 -0.76
N THR A 86 -13.19 1.31 -1.25
CA THR A 86 -12.05 1.07 -2.14
C THR A 86 -10.78 0.82 -1.33
N TYR A 87 -10.10 -0.25 -1.66
CA TYR A 87 -8.78 -0.57 -1.14
C TYR A 87 -7.74 -0.31 -2.21
N PHE A 88 -6.87 0.68 -1.97
CA PHE A 88 -5.77 1.00 -2.87
C PHE A 88 -4.70 -0.08 -2.81
N LYS A 89 -3.82 -0.10 -3.82
CA LYS A 89 -2.70 -1.04 -3.89
C LYS A 89 -1.92 -1.08 -2.59
N HIS A 90 -1.90 -2.21 -1.96
CA HIS A 90 -1.21 -2.42 -0.68
C HIS A 90 -0.71 -3.84 -0.55
N ILE A 91 0.20 -4.01 0.37
CA ILE A 91 0.62 -5.32 0.87
C ILE A 91 0.26 -5.39 2.35
N HIS A 92 -0.12 -6.58 2.76
CA HIS A 92 -0.13 -6.97 4.16
C HIS A 92 1.13 -7.75 4.49
N PHE A 93 1.55 -7.71 5.73
CA PHE A 93 2.61 -8.57 6.21
C PHE A 93 2.51 -8.80 7.71
N VAL A 94 3.05 -9.93 8.15
CA VAL A 94 3.34 -10.24 9.56
C VAL A 94 4.84 -10.41 9.72
N ILE A 95 5.33 -10.14 10.92
CA ILE A 95 6.76 -10.22 11.26
C ILE A 95 6.99 -11.47 12.08
N SER A 96 8.10 -12.15 11.85
CA SER A 96 8.49 -13.31 12.66
C SER A 96 8.77 -12.91 14.11
N ASN A 97 8.59 -13.86 15.01
CA ASN A 97 9.06 -13.74 16.38
C ASN A 97 10.60 -13.63 16.44
N THR A 98 11.16 -13.59 17.64
CA THR A 98 12.60 -13.40 17.85
C THR A 98 13.42 -14.55 17.28
N ASN A 99 12.91 -15.78 17.37
CA ASN A 99 13.62 -16.98 16.91
C ASN A 99 13.46 -17.27 15.42
N ASN A 100 12.62 -16.51 14.71
CA ASN A 100 12.25 -16.74 13.30
C ASN A 100 11.62 -18.12 13.04
N ASP A 101 10.92 -18.69 14.01
CA ASP A 101 10.25 -20.00 13.93
C ASP A 101 8.71 -19.90 13.82
N SER A 102 8.13 -18.78 14.23
CA SER A 102 6.70 -18.51 14.15
C SER A 102 6.40 -17.06 13.71
N TRP A 103 5.16 -16.78 13.34
CA TRP A 103 4.69 -15.46 12.95
C TRP A 103 3.95 -14.80 14.11
N ASN A 104 4.19 -13.49 14.31
CA ASN A 104 3.37 -12.70 15.21
C ASN A 104 1.96 -12.55 14.62
N SER A 105 0.98 -12.36 15.47
CA SER A 105 -0.43 -12.21 15.07
C SER A 105 -0.77 -10.83 14.50
N GLU A 106 0.07 -9.83 14.76
CA GLU A 106 -0.15 -8.46 14.29
C GLU A 106 0.05 -8.37 12.77
N ILE A 107 -0.99 -7.93 12.06
CA ILE A 107 -0.97 -7.70 10.62
C ILE A 107 -0.72 -6.22 10.36
N PHE A 108 0.35 -5.96 9.64
CA PHE A 108 0.70 -4.64 9.13
C PHE A 108 0.22 -4.47 7.70
N THR A 109 -0.12 -3.23 7.35
CA THR A 109 -0.51 -2.87 5.98
C THR A 109 0.38 -1.74 5.48
N LYS A 110 0.85 -1.85 4.24
CA LYS A 110 1.64 -0.81 3.59
C LYS A 110 1.12 -0.53 2.20
N LEU A 111 0.82 0.72 1.93
CA LEU A 111 0.45 1.19 0.60
C LEU A 111 1.66 1.09 -0.35
N ILE A 112 1.39 0.76 -1.60
CA ILE A 112 2.40 0.73 -2.65
C ILE A 112 2.31 2.03 -3.44
N HIS A 113 3.43 2.75 -3.46
CA HIS A 113 3.59 3.97 -4.26
C HIS A 113 4.21 3.63 -5.60
N ASN A 114 3.73 4.26 -6.65
CA ASN A 114 4.34 4.22 -7.98
C ASN A 114 5.04 5.56 -8.26
N ASN A 115 6.26 5.48 -8.79
CA ASN A 115 6.87 6.66 -9.41
C ASN A 115 6.32 6.78 -10.83
N TYR A 116 5.77 7.93 -11.15
CA TYR A 116 5.28 8.26 -12.49
C TYR A 116 6.20 9.32 -13.12
N ASP A 117 6.57 9.11 -14.38
CA ASP A 117 7.04 10.21 -15.21
C ASP A 117 5.88 11.19 -15.50
N TYR A 118 6.21 12.34 -16.07
CA TYR A 118 5.22 13.39 -16.35
C TYR A 118 4.02 12.88 -17.17
N ASN A 119 4.26 12.11 -18.22
CA ASN A 119 3.18 11.66 -19.10
C ASN A 119 2.25 10.66 -18.39
N ASN A 120 2.80 9.76 -17.61
CA ASN A 120 2.03 8.82 -16.81
C ASN A 120 1.32 9.52 -15.65
N PHE A 121 1.92 10.55 -15.06
CA PHE A 121 1.28 11.39 -14.05
C PHE A 121 0.04 12.09 -14.61
N ILE A 122 0.15 12.75 -15.76
CA ILE A 122 -0.99 13.43 -16.41
C ILE A 122 -2.13 12.45 -16.71
N LYS A 123 -1.84 11.25 -17.19
CA LYS A 123 -2.87 10.21 -17.40
C LYS A 123 -3.59 9.81 -16.12
N LYS A 124 -2.91 9.89 -14.97
CA LYS A 124 -3.48 9.53 -13.66
C LYS A 124 -4.13 10.70 -12.92
N LEU A 125 -3.88 11.94 -13.32
CA LEU A 125 -4.36 13.14 -12.64
C LEU A 125 -5.90 13.16 -12.47
N ASN A 126 -6.62 12.67 -13.46
CA ASN A 126 -8.09 12.59 -13.44
C ASN A 126 -8.60 11.18 -13.07
N SER A 127 -7.71 10.28 -12.68
CA SER A 127 -8.08 8.92 -12.31
C SER A 127 -8.57 8.89 -10.87
N LYS A 128 -9.73 8.27 -10.63
CA LYS A 128 -10.22 7.98 -9.28
C LYS A 128 -9.47 6.83 -8.59
N GLU A 129 -8.47 6.25 -9.25
CA GLU A 129 -7.68 5.13 -8.74
C GLU A 129 -6.45 5.55 -7.94
N VAL A 130 -6.13 6.86 -7.89
CA VAL A 130 -4.95 7.38 -7.20
C VAL A 130 -5.32 8.59 -6.36
N ILE A 131 -4.61 8.74 -5.25
CA ILE A 131 -4.60 9.96 -4.44
C ILE A 131 -3.29 10.68 -4.75
N ILE A 132 -3.40 11.95 -5.13
CA ILE A 132 -2.25 12.79 -5.42
C ILE A 132 -2.08 13.79 -4.28
N LEU A 133 -0.94 13.70 -3.61
CA LEU A 133 -0.58 14.60 -2.52
C LEU A 133 0.31 15.72 -3.05
N ASN A 134 -0.07 16.94 -2.76
CA ASN A 134 0.76 18.11 -2.93
C ASN A 134 1.42 18.43 -1.57
N VAL A 135 2.74 18.42 -1.55
CA VAL A 135 3.52 18.59 -0.32
C VAL A 135 4.03 20.02 -0.09
N LEU A 136 3.59 20.96 -0.91
CA LEU A 136 3.92 22.39 -0.75
C LEU A 136 3.35 22.93 0.58
N PRO A 137 3.96 23.99 1.14
CA PRO A 137 3.35 24.76 2.21
C PRO A 137 1.93 25.20 1.84
N SER A 138 1.03 25.24 2.83
CA SER A 138 -0.40 25.52 2.59
C SER A 138 -0.64 26.85 1.90
N GLU A 139 0.15 27.87 2.23
CA GLU A 139 0.10 29.19 1.61
C GLU A 139 0.53 29.19 0.13
N MET A 140 1.42 28.28 -0.26
CA MET A 140 1.81 28.08 -1.66
C MET A 140 0.76 27.28 -2.40
N TYR A 141 0.23 26.24 -1.78
CA TYR A 141 -0.87 25.44 -2.32
C TYR A 141 -2.10 26.29 -2.59
N ALA A 142 -2.46 27.21 -1.69
CA ALA A 142 -3.60 28.11 -1.85
C ALA A 142 -3.44 29.05 -3.06
N LYS A 143 -2.20 29.46 -3.41
CA LYS A 143 -1.93 30.34 -4.54
C LYS A 143 -1.98 29.60 -5.88
N VAL A 144 -1.34 28.44 -5.94
CA VAL A 144 -1.28 27.63 -7.16
C VAL A 144 -1.05 26.16 -6.80
N HIS A 145 -1.87 25.29 -7.34
CA HIS A 145 -1.71 23.84 -7.17
C HIS A 145 -2.28 23.08 -8.38
N ILE A 146 -1.90 21.84 -8.48
CA ILE A 146 -2.48 20.93 -9.47
C ILE A 146 -3.89 20.55 -9.01
N ILE A 147 -4.86 20.68 -9.90
CA ILE A 147 -6.25 20.29 -9.62
C ILE A 147 -6.35 18.85 -9.16
N ASN A 148 -7.38 18.52 -8.36
CA ASN A 148 -7.61 17.16 -7.83
C ASN A 148 -6.45 16.63 -6.98
N THR A 149 -5.70 17.51 -6.32
CA THR A 149 -4.67 17.12 -5.34
C THR A 149 -5.07 17.50 -3.93
N TYR A 150 -4.59 16.76 -2.95
CA TYR A 150 -4.78 17.06 -1.54
C TYR A 150 -3.49 17.66 -0.97
N ASN A 151 -3.62 18.74 -0.19
CA ASN A 151 -2.46 19.35 0.43
C ASN A 151 -2.13 18.67 1.77
N LEU A 152 -0.93 18.18 1.87
CA LEU A 152 -0.32 17.76 3.13
C LEU A 152 1.13 18.24 3.14
N PRO A 153 1.42 19.40 3.75
CA PRO A 153 2.73 20.00 3.72
C PRO A 153 3.81 19.06 4.25
N PHE A 154 4.97 19.04 3.59
CA PHE A 154 6.08 18.15 3.96
C PHE A 154 6.53 18.34 5.42
N LYS A 155 6.47 19.57 5.94
CA LYS A 155 6.76 19.88 7.35
C LYS A 155 5.83 19.15 8.32
N ASP A 156 4.56 18.96 7.92
CA ASP A 156 3.56 18.30 8.76
C ASP A 156 3.70 16.77 8.66
N ILE A 157 3.97 16.25 7.46
CA ILE A 157 4.30 14.82 7.27
C ILE A 157 5.45 14.39 8.18
N LYS A 158 6.50 15.21 8.30
CA LYS A 158 7.66 14.90 9.16
C LYS A 158 7.32 14.78 10.65
N LYS A 159 6.24 15.41 11.10
CA LYS A 159 5.80 15.39 12.50
C LYS A 159 4.82 14.26 12.79
N MET A 160 4.19 13.73 11.75
CA MET A 160 3.19 12.67 11.88
C MET A 160 3.84 11.32 12.15
N SER A 161 3.27 10.58 13.05
CA SER A 161 3.52 9.14 13.14
C SER A 161 2.94 8.42 11.92
N ILE A 162 3.42 7.22 11.64
CA ILE A 162 2.86 6.37 10.57
C ILE A 162 1.36 6.14 10.76
N LYS A 163 0.92 6.01 12.00
CA LYS A 163 -0.50 5.82 12.32
C LYS A 163 -1.34 7.04 11.95
N GLU A 164 -0.87 8.23 12.28
CA GLU A 164 -1.57 9.48 11.95
C GLU A 164 -1.62 9.70 10.45
N LEU A 165 -0.51 9.48 9.74
CA LEU A 165 -0.49 9.58 8.28
C LEU A 165 -1.46 8.59 7.63
N ASN A 166 -1.50 7.34 8.10
CA ASN A 166 -2.45 6.35 7.61
C ASN A 166 -3.90 6.78 7.88
N ASN A 167 -4.20 7.25 9.08
CA ASN A 167 -5.55 7.73 9.41
C ASN A 167 -5.97 8.90 8.51
N TRP A 168 -5.06 9.84 8.26
CA TRP A 168 -5.31 10.95 7.36
C TRP A 168 -5.56 10.47 5.92
N LEU A 169 -4.74 9.56 5.39
CA LEU A 169 -4.94 8.96 4.06
C LEU A 169 -6.28 8.21 3.98
N TYR A 170 -6.65 7.46 5.02
CA TYR A 170 -7.94 6.77 5.08
C TYR A 170 -9.13 7.74 5.11
N SER A 171 -9.01 8.89 5.77
CA SER A 171 -10.07 9.90 5.78
C SER A 171 -10.34 10.46 4.37
N LEU A 172 -9.30 10.64 3.53
CA LEU A 172 -9.46 11.07 2.15
C LEU A 172 -10.23 10.05 1.28
N ILE A 173 -9.97 8.76 1.53
CA ILE A 173 -10.64 7.68 0.79
C ILE A 173 -12.14 7.65 1.11
N ASN A 174 -12.51 7.94 2.34
CA ASN A 174 -13.92 7.93 2.79
C ASN A 174 -14.71 9.18 2.35
N ILE A 175 -14.03 10.31 2.10
CA ILE A 175 -14.69 11.57 1.69
C ILE A 175 -15.11 11.54 0.20
N ASN A 176 -14.46 10.75 -0.64
CA ASN A 176 -14.72 10.71 -2.08
C ASN A 176 -15.85 9.74 -2.51
N TYR A 177 -16.64 9.22 -1.57
CA TYR A 177 -17.70 8.25 -1.85
C TYR A 177 -19.05 8.63 -1.22
N ILE A 178 -19.30 9.95 -1.06
CA ILE A 178 -20.65 10.49 -0.82
C ILE A 178 -21.29 10.84 -2.16
#